data_cc5c2ea23407935e4adaff7184b9982b
#
_entry.id   cc5c2ea23407935e4adaff7184b9982b
#
_cell.length_a   1.000
_cell.length_b   1.000
_cell.length_c   1.000
_cell.angle_alpha   90.00
_cell.angle_beta   90.00
_cell.angle_gamma   90.00
#
_symmetry.space_group_name_H-M   'P 1'
#
loop_
_entity.id
_entity.type
_entity.pdbx_description
1 polymer ?
#
loop_
_entity_poly.entity_id
_entity_poly.type
_entity_poly.pdbx_seq_one_letter_code
_entity_poly.pdbx_strand_id
1 'polypeptide(L)'
;VGINLTEYNCFELTGNSYHDIIGLTGVYGLFSLENVRNAINAKISDAHDIIEINIVVDGIKIIRKIHLKAQYLENVLLKAKEHRGQGIGFEMLKSQIEYGRKMEFKRIELLAWGAIDEEFNGYLTWAKYGFTMMANSSRWFRETLIPELKRIGAIYKDYSNVHELLDDIEISGEEVWAVFGEAWYGVFLLSKKSYNTKRLQSYDYMKKVKKAFSSAIS
;
A
#
# COMPACT_ATOMS: atom_id res chain seq x y z
N VAL A 1 15.58 19.35 10.64
CA VAL A 1 16.17 18.53 11.71
C VAL A 1 14.99 18.02 12.53
N GLY A 2 14.93 16.72 12.83
CA GLY A 2 13.83 16.13 13.60
C GLY A 2 14.34 15.56 14.93
N ILE A 3 13.42 15.39 15.87
CA ILE A 3 13.67 14.81 17.18
C ILE A 3 13.55 13.29 17.08
N ASN A 4 14.51 12.53 17.63
CA ASN A 4 14.40 11.08 17.69
C ASN A 4 13.23 10.66 18.58
N LEU A 5 12.33 9.84 18.02
CA LEU A 5 11.18 9.29 18.73
C LEU A 5 11.58 7.96 19.39
N THR A 6 11.31 7.85 20.68
CA THR A 6 11.60 6.67 21.52
C THR A 6 10.36 6.27 22.29
N GLU A 7 10.38 5.09 22.92
CA GLU A 7 9.30 4.67 23.82
C GLU A 7 9.07 5.66 24.98
N TYR A 8 10.12 6.34 25.44
CA TYR A 8 10.07 7.25 26.59
C TYR A 8 9.45 8.61 26.26
N ASN A 9 9.69 9.15 25.04
CA ASN A 9 9.21 10.49 24.67
C ASN A 9 8.02 10.49 23.69
N CYS A 10 7.63 9.32 23.18
CA CYS A 10 6.62 9.24 22.14
C CYS A 10 5.28 9.81 22.57
N PHE A 11 4.81 9.47 23.76
CA PHE A 11 3.51 9.94 24.24
C PHE A 11 3.51 11.47 24.48
N GLU A 12 4.56 12.01 25.05
CA GLU A 12 4.70 13.46 25.27
C GLU A 12 4.69 14.24 23.95
N LEU A 13 5.42 13.74 22.93
CA LEU A 13 5.57 14.43 21.65
C LEU A 13 4.37 14.24 20.70
N THR A 14 3.62 13.15 20.83
CA THR A 14 2.58 12.75 19.83
C THR A 14 1.19 12.58 20.42
N GLY A 15 1.06 12.45 21.74
CA GLY A 15 -0.19 12.03 22.40
C GLY A 15 -0.54 10.55 22.21
N ASN A 16 0.35 9.74 21.59
CA ASN A 16 0.09 8.35 21.26
C ASN A 16 1.17 7.42 21.82
N SER A 17 0.84 6.15 22.05
CA SER A 17 1.84 5.17 22.48
C SER A 17 2.83 4.86 21.34
N TYR A 18 4.08 4.57 21.70
CA TYR A 18 5.10 4.14 20.73
C TYR A 18 4.66 2.89 19.95
N HIS A 19 4.04 1.93 20.65
CA HIS A 19 3.49 0.74 20.03
C HIS A 19 2.45 1.07 18.95
N ASP A 20 1.51 1.98 19.19
CA ASP A 20 0.50 2.35 18.23
C ASP A 20 1.11 3.09 17.02
N ILE A 21 2.07 3.99 17.25
CA ILE A 21 2.81 4.69 16.19
C ILE A 21 3.56 3.69 15.30
N ILE A 22 4.27 2.73 15.88
CA ILE A 22 4.98 1.70 15.09
C ILE A 22 3.98 0.79 14.37
N GLY A 23 2.84 0.47 14.97
CA GLY A 23 1.76 -0.29 14.33
C GLY A 23 1.25 0.33 13.03
N LEU A 24 1.25 1.67 12.93
CA LEU A 24 0.88 2.40 11.69
C LEU A 24 1.81 2.13 10.50
N THR A 25 2.99 1.55 10.71
CA THR A 25 3.88 1.13 9.61
C THR A 25 3.41 -0.16 8.92
N GLY A 26 2.55 -0.92 9.59
CA GLY A 26 2.13 -2.26 9.17
C GLY A 26 3.11 -3.37 9.55
N VAL A 27 4.23 -3.05 10.22
CA VAL A 27 5.28 -4.03 10.55
C VAL A 27 4.76 -5.20 11.40
N TYR A 28 3.75 -4.97 12.22
CA TYR A 28 3.14 -6.01 13.05
C TYR A 28 2.31 -7.06 12.28
N GLY A 29 2.09 -6.87 10.99
CA GLY A 29 1.62 -7.93 10.11
C GLY A 29 2.64 -9.05 9.89
N LEU A 30 3.93 -8.81 10.24
CA LEU A 30 5.04 -9.74 10.03
C LEU A 30 5.82 -10.03 11.31
N PHE A 31 6.03 -9.05 12.18
CA PHE A 31 6.92 -9.10 13.32
C PHE A 31 6.28 -8.53 14.57
N SER A 32 6.69 -9.02 15.75
CA SER A 32 6.38 -8.38 17.03
C SER A 32 7.25 -7.12 17.24
N LEU A 33 6.83 -6.23 18.14
CA LEU A 33 7.64 -5.06 18.53
C LEU A 33 9.03 -5.48 19.06
N GLU A 34 9.08 -6.54 19.84
CA GLU A 34 10.34 -7.06 20.38
C GLU A 34 11.35 -7.42 19.28
N ASN A 35 10.87 -8.08 18.21
CA ASN A 35 11.72 -8.49 17.09
C ASN A 35 12.26 -7.32 16.26
N VAL A 36 11.54 -6.19 16.22
CA VAL A 36 11.91 -5.04 15.38
C VAL A 36 12.47 -3.85 16.17
N ARG A 37 12.40 -3.86 17.49
CA ARG A 37 12.76 -2.71 18.36
C ARG A 37 14.11 -2.09 17.99
N ASN A 38 15.13 -2.89 17.77
CA ASN A 38 16.49 -2.44 17.42
C ASN A 38 16.65 -2.06 15.94
N ALA A 39 15.66 -2.37 15.11
CA ALA A 39 15.66 -2.10 13.67
C ALA A 39 14.89 -0.80 13.32
N ILE A 40 14.25 -0.16 14.30
CA ILE A 40 13.42 1.03 14.12
C ILE A 40 14.26 2.29 14.31
N ASN A 41 14.19 3.18 13.30
CA ASN A 41 14.64 4.56 13.42
C ASN A 41 13.44 5.46 13.13
N ALA A 42 12.90 6.11 14.16
CA ALA A 42 11.76 6.99 14.08
C ALA A 42 12.15 8.42 14.49
N LYS A 43 11.74 9.39 13.68
CA LYS A 43 11.96 10.82 13.91
C LYS A 43 10.68 11.58 13.76
N ILE A 44 10.43 12.56 14.64
CA ILE A 44 9.32 13.50 14.50
C ILE A 44 9.85 14.86 14.04
N SER A 45 9.13 15.55 13.17
CA SER A 45 9.44 16.90 12.71
C SER A 45 9.44 17.90 13.88
N ASP A 46 10.15 19.02 13.73
CA ASP A 46 10.20 20.07 14.77
C ASP A 46 8.81 20.66 15.07
N ALA A 47 7.89 20.64 14.11
CA ALA A 47 6.49 21.05 14.29
C ALA A 47 5.61 19.94 14.94
N HIS A 48 6.18 18.79 15.29
CA HIS A 48 5.51 17.63 15.88
C HIS A 48 4.27 17.13 15.10
N ASP A 49 4.28 17.25 13.77
CA ASP A 49 3.15 16.91 12.92
C ASP A 49 3.43 15.78 11.92
N ILE A 50 4.70 15.49 11.64
CA ILE A 50 5.12 14.40 10.75
C ILE A 50 6.13 13.52 11.46
N ILE A 51 5.86 12.20 11.48
CA ILE A 51 6.80 11.19 11.95
C ILE A 51 7.30 10.41 10.73
N GLU A 52 8.62 10.38 10.53
CA GLU A 52 9.26 9.49 9.58
C GLU A 52 9.82 8.26 10.30
N ILE A 53 9.46 7.08 9.82
CA ILE A 53 9.88 5.80 10.39
C ILE A 53 10.60 4.99 9.33
N ASN A 54 11.82 4.58 9.65
CA ASN A 54 12.63 3.67 8.86
C ASN A 54 12.84 2.37 9.63
N ILE A 55 12.51 1.24 9.01
CA ILE A 55 12.71 -0.10 9.58
C ILE A 55 13.49 -0.93 8.57
N VAL A 56 14.55 -1.62 9.05
CA VAL A 56 15.31 -2.57 8.24
C VAL A 56 15.45 -3.86 9.05
N VAL A 57 14.76 -4.92 8.62
CA VAL A 57 14.72 -6.21 9.31
C VAL A 57 14.58 -7.35 8.29
N ASP A 58 15.36 -8.40 8.43
CA ASP A 58 15.32 -9.62 7.60
C ASP A 58 15.25 -9.35 6.08
N GLY A 59 16.08 -8.42 5.58
CA GLY A 59 16.09 -8.04 4.16
C GLY A 59 14.90 -7.17 3.72
N ILE A 60 13.97 -6.86 4.63
CA ILE A 60 12.83 -5.98 4.37
C ILE A 60 13.17 -4.56 4.80
N LYS A 61 13.01 -3.60 3.90
CA LYS A 61 13.13 -2.17 4.19
C LYS A 61 11.79 -1.48 4.05
N ILE A 62 11.40 -0.76 5.11
CA ILE A 62 10.13 -0.03 5.22
C ILE A 62 10.44 1.43 5.51
N ILE A 63 9.86 2.34 4.74
CA ILE A 63 9.86 3.78 5.05
C ILE A 63 8.42 4.27 5.02
N ARG A 64 8.00 4.92 6.11
CA ARG A 64 6.66 5.47 6.27
C ARG A 64 6.74 6.89 6.81
N LYS A 65 5.79 7.73 6.38
CA LYS A 65 5.52 9.02 7.03
C LYS A 65 4.11 9.00 7.60
N ILE A 66 4.00 9.48 8.82
CA ILE A 66 2.73 9.57 9.55
C ILE A 66 2.44 11.05 9.74
N HIS A 67 1.40 11.53 9.10
CA HIS A 67 0.95 12.92 9.14
C HIS A 67 -0.12 13.07 10.21
N LEU A 68 0.29 13.39 11.45
CA LEU A 68 -0.57 13.39 12.64
C LEU A 68 -1.75 14.36 12.50
N LYS A 69 -1.48 15.64 12.19
CA LYS A 69 -2.54 16.67 12.06
C LYS A 69 -3.45 16.42 10.86
N ALA A 70 -2.89 15.97 9.75
CA ALA A 70 -3.65 15.69 8.52
C ALA A 70 -4.32 14.31 8.51
N GLN A 71 -4.02 13.46 9.52
CA GLN A 71 -4.58 12.14 9.73
C GLN A 71 -4.48 11.22 8.50
N TYR A 72 -3.31 11.18 7.87
CA TYR A 72 -3.03 10.20 6.82
C TYR A 72 -1.65 9.58 6.95
N LEU A 73 -1.49 8.41 6.35
CA LEU A 73 -0.24 7.64 6.31
C LEU A 73 0.31 7.71 4.90
N GLU A 74 1.62 7.89 4.76
CA GLU A 74 2.30 7.86 3.47
C GLU A 74 3.25 6.65 3.42
N ASN A 75 2.98 5.73 2.50
CA ASN A 75 3.83 4.59 2.22
C ASN A 75 4.92 5.00 1.22
N VAL A 76 6.08 5.40 1.74
CA VAL A 76 7.20 5.90 0.93
C VAL A 76 7.95 4.76 0.25
N LEU A 77 8.25 3.69 1.00
CA LEU A 77 8.98 2.53 0.50
C LEU A 77 8.55 1.24 1.21
N LEU A 78 8.39 0.18 0.44
CA LEU A 78 8.43 -1.21 0.89
C LEU A 78 9.31 -1.99 -0.08
N LYS A 79 10.49 -2.42 0.37
CA LYS A 79 11.40 -3.27 -0.40
C LYS A 79 11.57 -4.60 0.33
N ALA A 80 11.19 -5.70 -0.31
CA ALA A 80 11.24 -7.05 0.23
C ALA A 80 11.62 -8.03 -0.89
N LYS A 81 12.78 -7.79 -1.53
CA LYS A 81 13.20 -8.46 -2.77
C LYS A 81 13.25 -9.98 -2.63
N GLU A 82 13.84 -10.47 -1.54
CA GLU A 82 14.02 -11.90 -1.26
C GLU A 82 12.71 -12.61 -0.87
N HIS A 83 11.65 -11.84 -0.60
CA HIS A 83 10.34 -12.32 -0.13
C HIS A 83 9.22 -12.06 -1.15
N ARG A 84 9.54 -11.89 -2.44
CA ARG A 84 8.54 -11.70 -3.48
C ARG A 84 7.56 -12.87 -3.55
N GLY A 85 6.29 -12.59 -3.78
CA GLY A 85 5.24 -13.60 -3.86
C GLY A 85 4.76 -14.17 -2.52
N GLN A 86 5.43 -13.89 -1.41
CA GLN A 86 5.06 -14.40 -0.08
C GLN A 86 3.90 -13.63 0.58
N GLY A 87 3.38 -12.58 -0.07
CA GLY A 87 2.23 -11.81 0.44
C GLY A 87 2.57 -10.79 1.53
N ILE A 88 3.85 -10.49 1.74
CA ILE A 88 4.34 -9.54 2.77
C ILE A 88 3.61 -8.20 2.70
N GLY A 89 3.55 -7.57 1.52
CA GLY A 89 2.87 -6.28 1.34
C GLY A 89 1.40 -6.32 1.73
N PHE A 90 0.73 -7.47 1.51
CA PHE A 90 -0.66 -7.67 1.86
C PHE A 90 -0.88 -7.76 3.38
N GLU A 91 -0.08 -8.55 4.09
CA GLU A 91 -0.20 -8.69 5.54
C GLU A 91 0.16 -7.37 6.26
N MET A 92 1.19 -6.68 5.78
CA MET A 92 1.53 -5.34 6.28
C MET A 92 0.41 -4.33 6.07
N LEU A 93 -0.23 -4.32 4.89
CA LEU A 93 -1.35 -3.42 4.61
C LEU A 93 -2.53 -3.70 5.53
N LYS A 94 -2.86 -4.96 5.79
CA LYS A 94 -3.94 -5.33 6.73
C LYS A 94 -3.68 -4.80 8.13
N SER A 95 -2.48 -5.02 8.66
CA SER A 95 -2.06 -4.50 9.96
C SER A 95 -2.09 -2.96 9.98
N GLN A 96 -1.57 -2.30 8.93
CA GLN A 96 -1.59 -0.85 8.82
C GLN A 96 -3.02 -0.27 8.81
N ILE A 97 -3.96 -0.94 8.13
CA ILE A 97 -5.38 -0.55 8.12
C ILE A 97 -6.00 -0.69 9.51
N GLU A 98 -5.68 -1.76 10.25
CA GLU A 98 -6.18 -1.99 11.60
C GLU A 98 -5.74 -0.87 12.56
N TYR A 99 -4.44 -0.61 12.62
CA TYR A 99 -3.89 0.48 13.45
C TYR A 99 -4.35 1.86 12.99
N GLY A 100 -4.41 2.09 11.68
CA GLY A 100 -4.90 3.35 11.13
C GLY A 100 -6.36 3.63 11.54
N ARG A 101 -7.21 2.61 11.54
CA ARG A 101 -8.60 2.73 12.02
C ARG A 101 -8.69 2.94 13.52
N LYS A 102 -7.90 2.20 14.31
CA LYS A 102 -7.83 2.35 15.77
C LYS A 102 -7.46 3.78 16.17
N MET A 103 -6.55 4.39 15.42
CA MET A 103 -6.05 5.75 15.66
C MET A 103 -6.78 6.84 14.84
N GLU A 104 -7.92 6.51 14.23
CA GLU A 104 -8.80 7.43 13.49
C GLU A 104 -8.14 8.12 12.29
N PHE A 105 -7.10 7.51 11.71
CA PHE A 105 -6.55 7.97 10.44
C PHE A 105 -7.57 7.79 9.32
N LYS A 106 -7.55 8.70 8.34
CA LYS A 106 -8.56 8.74 7.26
C LYS A 106 -8.17 7.92 6.06
N ARG A 107 -6.87 7.89 5.71
CA ARG A 107 -6.38 7.28 4.49
C ARG A 107 -4.91 6.89 4.56
N ILE A 108 -4.52 6.03 3.62
CA ILE A 108 -3.13 5.69 3.29
C ILE A 108 -2.86 6.19 1.87
N GLU A 109 -1.77 6.90 1.66
CA GLU A 109 -1.30 7.37 0.36
C GLU A 109 0.01 6.67 -0.01
N LEU A 110 0.27 6.51 -1.30
CA LEU A 110 1.53 5.95 -1.80
C LEU A 110 1.82 6.38 -3.24
N LEU A 111 3.09 6.26 -3.63
CA LEU A 111 3.50 6.14 -5.01
C LEU A 111 3.63 4.64 -5.34
N ALA A 112 2.75 4.13 -6.18
CA ALA A 112 2.78 2.78 -6.70
C ALA A 112 3.87 2.68 -7.77
N TRP A 113 5.12 2.54 -7.33
CA TRP A 113 6.31 2.54 -8.18
C TRP A 113 6.44 1.23 -8.96
N GLY A 114 6.99 1.34 -10.16
CA GLY A 114 7.38 0.23 -11.02
C GLY A 114 6.83 0.33 -12.42
N ALA A 115 7.40 -0.46 -13.32
CA ALA A 115 6.97 -0.74 -14.67
C ALA A 115 7.33 -2.19 -14.99
N ILE A 116 7.00 -2.63 -16.22
CA ILE A 116 7.40 -3.96 -16.71
C ILE A 116 8.94 -4.08 -16.65
N ASP A 117 9.43 -5.23 -16.23
CA ASP A 117 10.87 -5.56 -16.11
C ASP A 117 11.66 -4.75 -15.04
N GLU A 118 11.00 -3.91 -14.25
CA GLU A 118 11.63 -3.21 -13.14
C GLU A 118 11.70 -4.05 -11.84
N GLU A 119 12.57 -3.62 -10.92
CA GLU A 119 12.69 -4.22 -9.58
C GLU A 119 11.39 -4.12 -8.77
N PHE A 120 10.55 -3.12 -9.07
CA PHE A 120 9.32 -2.84 -8.34
C PHE A 120 8.09 -3.12 -9.22
N ASN A 121 7.11 -3.82 -8.64
CA ASN A 121 5.80 -4.09 -9.25
C ASN A 121 4.63 -3.45 -8.50
N GLY A 122 4.91 -2.37 -7.78
CA GLY A 122 3.92 -1.68 -6.95
C GLY A 122 2.73 -1.17 -7.76
N TYR A 123 2.96 -0.73 -8.99
CA TYR A 123 1.91 -0.25 -9.90
C TYR A 123 0.78 -1.27 -10.11
N LEU A 124 1.10 -2.57 -10.18
CA LEU A 124 0.13 -3.65 -10.30
C LEU A 124 -0.39 -4.11 -8.92
N THR A 125 0.52 -4.31 -7.98
CA THR A 125 0.22 -4.88 -6.66
C THR A 125 -0.76 -4.01 -5.87
N TRP A 126 -0.53 -2.70 -5.81
CA TRP A 126 -1.37 -1.80 -5.03
C TRP A 126 -2.76 -1.61 -5.65
N ALA A 127 -2.86 -1.65 -6.99
CA ALA A 127 -4.15 -1.66 -7.66
C ALA A 127 -4.97 -2.91 -7.28
N LYS A 128 -4.36 -4.10 -7.27
CA LYS A 128 -5.02 -5.34 -6.81
C LYS A 128 -5.48 -5.26 -5.35
N TYR A 129 -4.71 -4.60 -4.49
CA TYR A 129 -5.07 -4.43 -3.07
C TYR A 129 -6.13 -3.36 -2.82
N GLY A 130 -6.61 -2.72 -3.87
CA GLY A 130 -7.73 -1.80 -3.82
C GLY A 130 -7.37 -0.33 -3.65
N PHE A 131 -6.10 0.07 -3.83
CA PHE A 131 -5.77 1.49 -3.93
C PHE A 131 -6.38 2.08 -5.18
N THR A 132 -6.98 3.25 -5.05
CA THR A 132 -7.51 4.04 -6.17
C THR A 132 -6.53 5.12 -6.57
N MET A 133 -6.51 5.46 -7.86
CA MET A 133 -5.66 6.54 -8.36
C MET A 133 -6.10 7.90 -7.82
N MET A 134 -5.13 8.72 -7.41
CA MET A 134 -5.36 10.13 -7.09
C MET A 134 -5.65 10.93 -8.38
N ALA A 135 -6.20 12.13 -8.25
CA ALA A 135 -6.76 12.91 -9.35
C ALA A 135 -5.86 13.02 -10.60
N ASN A 136 -4.58 13.34 -10.41
CA ASN A 136 -3.64 13.49 -11.55
C ASN A 136 -3.36 12.14 -12.24
N SER A 137 -3.14 11.08 -11.49
CA SER A 137 -2.95 9.72 -12.03
C SER A 137 -4.21 9.20 -12.70
N SER A 138 -5.40 9.48 -12.13
CA SER A 138 -6.68 9.12 -12.73
C SER A 138 -6.95 9.89 -14.03
N ARG A 139 -6.51 11.16 -14.12
CA ARG A 139 -6.57 11.94 -15.36
C ARG A 139 -5.67 11.34 -16.42
N TRP A 140 -4.39 11.10 -16.12
CA TRP A 140 -3.46 10.45 -17.03
C TRP A 140 -4.01 9.10 -17.54
N PHE A 141 -4.54 8.26 -16.65
CA PHE A 141 -5.13 6.98 -17.02
C PHE A 141 -6.22 7.14 -18.09
N ARG A 142 -7.20 8.05 -17.87
CA ARG A 142 -8.33 8.24 -18.79
C ARG A 142 -7.99 9.00 -20.06
N GLU A 143 -7.14 10.02 -19.96
CA GLU A 143 -6.92 10.97 -21.05
C GLU A 143 -5.69 10.62 -21.91
N THR A 144 -4.79 9.77 -21.40
CA THR A 144 -3.56 9.37 -22.10
C THR A 144 -3.50 7.88 -22.34
N LEU A 145 -3.53 7.06 -21.27
CA LEU A 145 -3.31 5.62 -21.39
C LEU A 145 -4.47 4.92 -22.12
N ILE A 146 -5.72 5.13 -21.74
CA ILE A 146 -6.87 4.45 -22.34
C ILE A 146 -6.98 4.76 -23.85
N PRO A 147 -6.88 6.01 -24.32
CA PRO A 147 -6.86 6.29 -25.76
C PRO A 147 -5.72 5.60 -26.51
N GLU A 148 -4.52 5.53 -25.91
CA GLU A 148 -3.38 4.87 -26.53
C GLU A 148 -3.58 3.35 -26.64
N LEU A 149 -4.06 2.71 -25.59
CA LEU A 149 -4.38 1.27 -25.60
C LEU A 149 -5.45 0.93 -26.66
N LYS A 150 -6.43 1.79 -26.85
CA LYS A 150 -7.41 1.65 -27.96
C LYS A 150 -6.76 1.80 -29.33
N ARG A 151 -5.88 2.80 -29.50
CA ARG A 151 -5.18 3.07 -30.76
C ARG A 151 -4.35 1.87 -31.22
N ILE A 152 -3.68 1.17 -30.29
CA ILE A 152 -2.86 -0.02 -30.61
C ILE A 152 -3.68 -1.33 -30.61
N GLY A 153 -4.97 -1.29 -30.35
CA GLY A 153 -5.86 -2.46 -30.32
C GLY A 153 -5.73 -3.36 -29.09
N ALA A 154 -5.07 -2.90 -28.03
CA ALA A 154 -4.95 -3.66 -26.79
C ALA A 154 -6.26 -3.74 -26.00
N ILE A 155 -7.14 -2.75 -26.19
CA ILE A 155 -8.49 -2.69 -25.63
C ILE A 155 -9.49 -2.16 -26.67
N TYR A 156 -10.79 -2.42 -26.46
CA TYR A 156 -11.85 -2.00 -27.39
C TYR A 156 -12.88 -1.03 -26.78
N LYS A 157 -12.87 -0.87 -25.46
CA LYS A 157 -13.80 0.03 -24.72
C LYS A 157 -13.07 1.02 -23.82
N ASP A 158 -13.80 1.97 -23.27
CA ASP A 158 -13.29 2.91 -22.27
C ASP A 158 -13.39 2.33 -20.87
N TYR A 159 -12.44 2.71 -20.01
CA TYR A 159 -12.41 2.38 -18.59
C TYR A 159 -12.28 3.67 -17.78
N SER A 160 -13.10 3.82 -16.75
CA SER A 160 -13.08 5.03 -15.92
C SER A 160 -11.99 4.99 -14.83
N ASN A 161 -11.52 3.80 -14.48
CA ASN A 161 -10.49 3.57 -13.47
C ASN A 161 -9.74 2.24 -13.71
N VAL A 162 -8.60 2.09 -13.06
CA VAL A 162 -7.74 0.90 -13.21
C VAL A 162 -8.43 -0.40 -12.82
N HIS A 163 -9.35 -0.36 -11.86
CA HIS A 163 -10.02 -1.59 -11.40
C HIS A 163 -10.99 -2.15 -12.42
N GLU A 164 -11.70 -1.29 -13.17
CA GLU A 164 -12.54 -1.73 -14.28
C GLU A 164 -11.72 -2.43 -15.37
N LEU A 165 -10.50 -1.92 -15.64
CA LEU A 165 -9.58 -2.57 -16.56
C LEU A 165 -9.11 -3.93 -16.01
N LEU A 166 -8.64 -3.97 -14.74
CA LEU A 166 -8.15 -5.20 -14.11
C LEU A 166 -9.20 -6.32 -14.03
N ASP A 167 -10.47 -5.95 -13.87
CA ASP A 167 -11.58 -6.89 -13.71
C ASP A 167 -12.15 -7.39 -15.06
N ASP A 168 -11.66 -6.83 -16.18
CA ASP A 168 -12.08 -7.26 -17.51
C ASP A 168 -11.37 -8.53 -17.94
N ILE A 169 -12.07 -9.65 -17.83
CA ILE A 169 -11.56 -10.98 -18.19
C ILE A 169 -11.54 -11.22 -19.71
N GLU A 170 -12.35 -10.50 -20.48
CA GLU A 170 -12.46 -10.69 -21.93
C GLU A 170 -11.18 -10.26 -22.67
N ILE A 171 -10.49 -9.26 -22.11
CA ILE A 171 -9.22 -8.76 -22.66
C ILE A 171 -8.01 -9.14 -21.79
N SER A 172 -8.16 -9.98 -20.77
CA SER A 172 -7.09 -10.21 -19.78
C SER A 172 -6.58 -8.89 -19.19
N GLY A 173 -7.47 -8.03 -18.72
CA GLY A 173 -7.15 -6.65 -18.32
C GLY A 173 -6.02 -6.53 -17.30
N GLU A 174 -5.82 -7.55 -16.46
CA GLU A 174 -4.66 -7.63 -15.56
C GLU A 174 -3.33 -7.73 -16.33
N GLU A 175 -3.29 -8.52 -17.41
CA GLU A 175 -2.10 -8.66 -18.26
C GLU A 175 -1.85 -7.36 -19.05
N VAL A 176 -2.91 -6.75 -19.58
CA VAL A 176 -2.80 -5.44 -20.24
C VAL A 176 -2.21 -4.40 -19.28
N TRP A 177 -2.71 -4.33 -18.03
CA TRP A 177 -2.16 -3.42 -17.04
C TRP A 177 -0.73 -3.78 -16.63
N ALA A 178 -0.39 -5.07 -16.56
CA ALA A 178 0.97 -5.51 -16.25
C ALA A 178 1.99 -5.09 -17.32
N VAL A 179 1.57 -5.01 -18.59
CA VAL A 179 2.44 -4.62 -19.71
C VAL A 179 2.53 -3.10 -19.89
N PHE A 180 1.41 -2.39 -19.77
CA PHE A 180 1.31 -0.97 -20.13
C PHE A 180 1.14 -0.03 -18.92
N GLY A 181 0.94 -0.57 -17.72
CA GLY A 181 0.83 0.23 -16.51
C GLY A 181 2.18 0.86 -16.13
N GLU A 182 2.10 2.04 -15.54
CA GLU A 182 3.25 2.81 -15.07
C GLU A 182 3.08 3.17 -13.60
N ALA A 183 4.06 3.86 -13.01
CA ALA A 183 3.98 4.39 -11.66
C ALA A 183 2.83 5.41 -11.51
N TRP A 184 2.09 5.33 -10.41
CA TRP A 184 0.94 6.20 -10.15
C TRP A 184 0.77 6.52 -8.66
N TYR A 185 0.19 7.68 -8.36
CA TYR A 185 -0.17 8.04 -6.99
C TYR A 185 -1.50 7.42 -6.60
N GLY A 186 -1.50 6.71 -5.47
CA GLY A 186 -2.63 5.95 -4.97
C GLY A 186 -3.11 6.37 -3.60
N VAL A 187 -4.40 6.17 -3.34
CA VAL A 187 -5.04 6.39 -2.05
C VAL A 187 -5.91 5.19 -1.65
N PHE A 188 -5.85 4.82 -0.38
CA PHE A 188 -6.71 3.84 0.26
C PHE A 188 -7.46 4.50 1.41
N LEU A 189 -8.78 4.63 1.30
CA LEU A 189 -9.63 5.19 2.34
C LEU A 189 -9.87 4.16 3.45
N LEU A 190 -9.58 4.52 4.69
CA LEU A 190 -9.65 3.62 5.86
C LEU A 190 -11.07 3.37 6.37
N SER A 191 -12.09 4.07 5.87
CA SER A 191 -13.49 3.78 6.21
C SER A 191 -13.85 2.32 5.88
N LYS A 192 -14.52 1.63 6.82
CA LYS A 192 -14.98 0.24 6.64
C LYS A 192 -15.94 0.06 5.46
N LYS A 193 -16.66 1.12 5.08
CA LYS A 193 -17.61 1.11 3.95
C LYS A 193 -17.00 1.58 2.63
N SER A 194 -15.71 1.96 2.61
CA SER A 194 -15.05 2.44 1.39
C SER A 194 -14.98 1.36 0.31
N TYR A 195 -14.91 1.80 -0.94
CA TYR A 195 -14.65 0.92 -2.08
C TYR A 195 -13.33 0.14 -1.88
N ASN A 196 -12.28 0.84 -1.45
CA ASN A 196 -10.96 0.27 -1.18
C ASN A 196 -11.03 -0.93 -0.21
N THR A 197 -11.76 -0.77 0.91
CA THR A 197 -11.96 -1.84 1.90
C THR A 197 -12.69 -3.05 1.30
N LYS A 198 -13.75 -2.83 0.55
CA LYS A 198 -14.52 -3.91 -0.10
C LYS A 198 -13.66 -4.68 -1.09
N ARG A 199 -12.86 -3.98 -1.89
CA ARG A 199 -11.97 -4.60 -2.87
C ARG A 199 -10.87 -5.43 -2.20
N LEU A 200 -10.25 -4.92 -1.15
CA LEU A 200 -9.25 -5.67 -0.37
C LEU A 200 -9.84 -6.95 0.23
N GLN A 201 -11.06 -6.90 0.74
CA GLN A 201 -11.78 -8.07 1.26
C GLN A 201 -12.05 -9.11 0.17
N SER A 202 -12.46 -8.68 -1.01
CA SER A 202 -12.65 -9.57 -2.17
C SER A 202 -11.34 -10.23 -2.59
N TYR A 203 -10.23 -9.49 -2.61
CA TYR A 203 -8.91 -10.04 -2.90
C TYR A 203 -8.48 -11.09 -1.85
N ASP A 204 -8.66 -10.81 -0.55
CA ASP A 204 -8.34 -11.76 0.53
C ASP A 204 -9.16 -13.04 0.42
N TYR A 205 -10.45 -12.92 0.12
CA TYR A 205 -11.34 -14.07 -0.12
C TYR A 205 -10.85 -14.92 -1.29
N MET A 206 -10.58 -14.33 -2.45
CA MET A 206 -10.11 -15.03 -3.64
C MET A 206 -8.76 -15.72 -3.42
N LYS A 207 -7.85 -15.10 -2.67
CA LYS A 207 -6.57 -15.70 -2.28
C LYS A 207 -6.76 -16.96 -1.43
N LYS A 208 -7.69 -16.92 -0.46
CA LYS A 208 -8.02 -18.07 0.38
C LYS A 208 -8.64 -19.21 -0.42
N VAL A 209 -9.57 -18.90 -1.34
CA VAL A 209 -10.19 -19.88 -2.23
C VAL A 209 -9.13 -20.56 -3.10
N LYS A 210 -8.27 -19.82 -3.79
CA LYS A 210 -7.19 -20.39 -4.62
C LYS A 210 -6.28 -21.32 -3.81
N LYS A 211 -5.89 -20.92 -2.59
CA LYS A 211 -5.07 -21.75 -1.70
C LYS A 211 -5.76 -23.07 -1.32
N ALA A 212 -7.06 -23.01 -0.99
CA ALA A 212 -7.84 -24.20 -0.64
C ALA A 212 -7.95 -25.18 -1.81
N PHE A 213 -8.21 -24.68 -3.03
CA PHE A 213 -8.23 -25.52 -4.24
C PHE A 213 -6.88 -26.16 -4.53
N SER A 214 -5.78 -25.43 -4.45
CA SER A 214 -4.44 -25.97 -4.68
C SER A 214 -4.09 -27.08 -3.67
N SER A 215 -4.51 -26.95 -2.42
CA SER A 215 -4.29 -27.96 -1.38
C SER A 215 -5.20 -29.19 -1.50
N ALA A 216 -6.32 -29.09 -2.25
CA ALA A 216 -7.23 -30.20 -2.47
C ALA A 216 -6.83 -31.08 -3.69
N ILE A 217 -5.94 -30.59 -4.55
CA ILE A 217 -5.46 -31.26 -5.78
C ILE A 217 -4.06 -31.88 -5.57
N SER A 218 -3.33 -31.42 -4.55
CA SER A 218 -2.03 -31.99 -4.11
C SER A 218 -2.21 -33.16 -3.17
#